data_5bb9bece8113f870995c55fde277ae2d
#
_entry.id   5bb9bece8113f870995c55fde277ae2d
#
_cell.length_a   1.000
_cell.length_b   1.000
_cell.length_c   1.000
_cell.angle_alpha   90.00
_cell.angle_beta   90.00
_cell.angle_gamma   90.00
#
_symmetry.space_group_name_H-M   'P 1'
#
loop_
_entity.id
_entity.type
_entity.pdbx_description
1 polymer ?
#
loop_
_entity_poly.entity_id
_entity_poly.type
_entity_poly.pdbx_seq_one_letter_code
_entity_poly.pdbx_strand_id
1 'polypeptide(L)'
;MEFKSLKKIHDGHFIHRYDITYETVDGKEKVYEMISRNPDISTLSELQAKTPDSLIMHDEKNEKILLNKEFRLALGDWVYNFPAGLIDEGEEPIESARRELKEETGLDLLTVNDILPLSYSAIG
;
A
#
# COMPACT_ATOMS: atom_id res chain seq x y z
N MET A 1 12.65 21.42 -6.42
CA MET A 1 13.12 20.19 -5.72
C MET A 1 13.72 19.28 -6.77
N GLU A 2 14.97 18.89 -6.60
CA GLU A 2 15.74 18.09 -7.58
C GLU A 2 16.22 16.79 -6.95
N PHE A 3 15.90 15.67 -7.60
CA PHE A 3 16.38 14.34 -7.19
C PHE A 3 17.88 14.23 -7.39
N LYS A 4 18.62 13.70 -6.42
CA LYS A 4 20.06 13.48 -6.47
C LYS A 4 20.42 12.00 -6.49
N SER A 5 19.90 11.22 -5.55
CA SER A 5 20.21 9.79 -5.46
C SER A 5 19.14 9.03 -4.67
N LEU A 6 19.13 7.72 -4.87
CA LEU A 6 18.34 6.76 -4.10
C LEU A 6 19.26 5.63 -3.66
N LYS A 7 19.14 5.23 -2.41
CA LYS A 7 19.92 4.13 -1.84
C LYS A 7 19.04 3.24 -0.97
N LYS A 8 19.08 1.93 -1.22
CA LYS A 8 18.49 0.95 -0.31
C LYS A 8 19.36 0.84 0.94
N ILE A 9 18.79 1.10 2.11
CA ILE A 9 19.46 1.11 3.41
C ILE A 9 19.25 -0.18 4.17
N HIS A 10 18.05 -0.76 4.07
CA HIS A 10 17.71 -2.00 4.74
C HIS A 10 16.86 -2.88 3.84
N ASP A 11 17.16 -4.17 3.85
CA ASP A 11 16.49 -5.20 3.07
C ASP A 11 15.78 -6.16 4.04
N GLY A 12 14.56 -5.80 4.43
CA GLY A 12 13.72 -6.62 5.29
C GLY A 12 13.04 -7.76 4.50
N HIS A 13 12.36 -8.65 5.20
CA HIS A 13 11.65 -9.75 4.54
C HIS A 13 10.42 -9.29 3.75
N PHE A 14 9.68 -8.30 4.25
CA PHE A 14 8.47 -7.78 3.60
C PHE A 14 8.55 -6.28 3.27
N ILE A 15 9.44 -5.57 3.93
CA ILE A 15 9.56 -4.12 3.82
C ILE A 15 11.03 -3.75 3.68
N HIS A 16 11.30 -2.91 2.69
CA HIS A 16 12.64 -2.42 2.36
C HIS A 16 12.70 -0.92 2.64
N ARG A 17 13.77 -0.45 3.25
CA ARG A 17 13.98 0.97 3.53
C ARG A 17 14.89 1.59 2.48
N TYR A 18 14.48 2.75 1.99
CA TYR A 18 15.23 3.58 1.04
C TYR A 18 15.45 4.98 1.59
N ASP A 19 16.63 5.51 1.37
CA ASP A 19 16.94 6.93 1.57
C ASP A 19 17.00 7.61 0.20
N ILE A 20 16.21 8.67 0.05
CA ILE A 20 16.11 9.48 -1.17
C ILE A 20 16.75 10.82 -0.89
N THR A 21 17.88 11.11 -1.53
CA THR A 21 18.53 12.40 -1.41
C THR A 21 18.02 13.34 -2.49
N TYR A 22 17.64 14.54 -2.09
CA TYR A 22 17.16 15.58 -2.98
C TYR A 22 17.64 16.96 -2.55
N GLU A 23 17.68 17.89 -3.51
CA GLU A 23 17.99 19.28 -3.26
C GLU A 23 16.69 20.11 -3.23
N THR A 24 16.55 20.90 -2.19
CA THR A 24 15.42 21.82 -2.00
C THR A 24 15.58 23.07 -2.89
N VAL A 25 14.51 23.87 -3.03
CA VAL A 25 14.52 25.09 -3.85
C VAL A 25 15.53 26.13 -3.37
N ASP A 26 15.89 26.08 -2.08
CA ASP A 26 16.91 26.96 -1.46
C ASP A 26 18.34 26.36 -1.50
N GLY A 27 18.55 25.31 -2.30
CA GLY A 27 19.85 24.71 -2.56
C GLY A 27 20.41 23.84 -1.43
N LYS A 28 19.56 23.42 -0.47
CA LYS A 28 19.98 22.53 0.61
C LYS A 28 19.71 21.09 0.27
N GLU A 29 20.68 20.24 0.51
CA GLU A 29 20.50 18.80 0.40
C GLU A 29 19.74 18.23 1.61
N LYS A 30 18.76 17.37 1.36
CA LYS A 30 18.00 16.66 2.38
C LYS A 30 17.82 15.20 2.01
N VAL A 31 17.63 14.37 3.03
CA VAL A 31 17.29 12.96 2.89
C VAL A 31 15.84 12.73 3.32
N TYR A 32 15.10 12.03 2.48
CA TYR A 32 13.78 11.52 2.80
C TYR A 32 13.86 10.00 3.00
N GLU A 33 13.44 9.55 4.17
CA GLU A 33 13.37 8.12 4.50
C GLU A 33 12.04 7.54 4.04
N MET A 34 12.07 6.50 3.23
CA MET A 34 10.89 5.83 2.70
C MET A 34 10.94 4.33 2.95
N ILE A 35 9.79 3.71 3.10
CA ILE A 35 9.64 2.26 3.06
C ILE A 35 8.83 1.83 1.84
N SER A 36 9.14 0.66 1.30
CA SER A 36 8.40 0.05 0.20
C SER A 36 8.38 -1.47 0.32
N ARG A 37 7.35 -2.11 -0.23
CA ARG A 37 7.34 -3.56 -0.43
C ARG A 37 8.14 -4.00 -1.65
N ASN A 38 8.40 -3.08 -2.60
CA ASN A 38 9.24 -3.37 -3.75
C ASN A 38 10.72 -3.41 -3.33
N PRO A 39 11.41 -4.57 -3.46
CA PRO A 39 12.81 -4.72 -3.09
C PRO A 39 13.79 -4.08 -4.08
N ASP A 40 13.34 -3.76 -5.29
CA ASP A 40 14.22 -3.47 -6.44
C ASP A 40 14.04 -2.07 -7.00
N ILE A 41 13.82 -1.08 -6.13
CA ILE A 41 13.80 0.33 -6.53
C ILE A 41 15.23 0.86 -6.63
N SER A 42 15.64 1.23 -7.83
CA SER A 42 16.99 1.75 -8.13
C SER A 42 16.98 3.10 -8.85
N THR A 43 15.87 3.47 -9.46
CA THR A 43 15.71 4.69 -10.25
C THR A 43 14.56 5.56 -9.78
N LEU A 44 14.60 6.84 -10.14
CA LEU A 44 13.50 7.77 -9.87
C LEU A 44 12.19 7.33 -10.56
N SER A 45 12.27 6.77 -11.76
CA SER A 45 11.09 6.29 -12.49
C SER A 45 10.43 5.09 -11.82
N GLU A 46 11.21 4.17 -11.28
CA GLU A 46 10.70 3.05 -10.49
C GLU A 46 10.09 3.52 -9.17
N LEU A 47 10.74 4.47 -8.50
CA LEU A 47 10.20 5.10 -7.30
C LEU A 47 8.83 5.76 -7.54
N GLN A 48 8.66 6.39 -8.70
CA GLN A 48 7.45 7.11 -9.08
C GLN A 48 6.43 6.25 -9.85
N ALA A 49 6.69 4.94 -9.97
CA ALA A 49 5.75 4.02 -10.59
C ALA A 49 4.42 3.99 -9.82
N LYS A 50 3.31 4.21 -10.54
CA LYS A 50 1.96 4.26 -9.95
C LYS A 50 1.27 2.90 -10.05
N THR A 51 1.95 1.85 -9.60
CA THR A 51 1.39 0.51 -9.53
C THR A 51 0.87 0.26 -8.13
N PRO A 52 -0.41 -0.07 -7.92
CA PRO A 52 -0.93 -0.40 -6.60
C PRO A 52 -0.31 -1.70 -6.10
N ASP A 53 0.07 -1.75 -4.83
CA ASP A 53 0.56 -2.96 -4.16
C ASP A 53 -0.48 -3.56 -3.21
N SER A 54 -1.54 -2.84 -2.94
CA SER A 54 -2.60 -3.23 -2.03
C SER A 54 -3.93 -2.57 -2.39
N LEU A 55 -5.01 -3.11 -1.86
CA LEU A 55 -6.36 -2.58 -2.03
C LEU A 55 -7.12 -2.59 -0.71
N ILE A 56 -8.11 -1.72 -0.60
CA ILE A 56 -9.06 -1.66 0.49
C ILE A 56 -10.46 -1.76 -0.11
N MET A 57 -11.28 -2.63 0.46
CA MET A 57 -12.64 -2.86 0.00
C MET A 57 -13.65 -2.17 0.92
N HIS A 58 -14.52 -1.37 0.33
CA HIS A 58 -15.67 -0.80 1.01
C HIS A 58 -16.93 -1.48 0.47
N ASP A 59 -17.54 -2.35 1.28
CA ASP A 59 -18.73 -3.11 0.91
C ASP A 59 -19.92 -2.63 1.72
N GLU A 60 -21.01 -2.32 1.03
CA GLU A 60 -22.28 -1.90 1.62
C GLU A 60 -23.41 -2.82 1.18
N LYS A 61 -24.17 -3.28 2.14
CA LYS A 61 -25.42 -4.01 1.89
C LYS A 61 -26.48 -3.63 2.92
N ASN A 62 -27.66 -3.23 2.46
CA ASN A 62 -28.79 -2.89 3.34
C ASN A 62 -28.43 -1.84 4.41
N GLU A 63 -27.75 -0.76 4.01
CA GLU A 63 -27.27 0.32 4.90
C GLU A 63 -26.25 -0.16 5.98
N LYS A 64 -25.58 -1.29 5.73
CA LYS A 64 -24.54 -1.83 6.61
C LYS A 64 -23.21 -1.85 5.88
N ILE A 65 -22.15 -1.59 6.61
CA ILE A 65 -20.76 -1.62 6.13
C ILE A 65 -20.09 -2.88 6.68
N LEU A 66 -19.36 -3.59 5.80
CA LEU A 66 -18.56 -4.74 6.20
C LEU A 66 -17.24 -4.27 6.83
N LEU A 67 -16.97 -4.74 8.03
CA LEU A 67 -15.72 -4.49 8.73
C LEU A 67 -15.14 -5.80 9.26
N ASN A 68 -13.83 -5.94 9.17
CA ASN A 68 -13.07 -6.97 9.87
C ASN A 68 -12.70 -6.50 11.26
N LYS A 69 -12.79 -7.40 12.25
CA LYS A 69 -12.23 -7.17 13.58
C LYS A 69 -10.91 -7.94 13.69
N GLU A 70 -9.82 -7.22 13.84
CA GLU A 70 -8.47 -7.81 13.90
C GLU A 70 -7.66 -7.29 15.07
N PHE A 71 -6.75 -8.12 15.58
CA PHE A 71 -5.81 -7.72 16.62
C PHE A 71 -4.58 -7.07 15.99
N ARG A 72 -4.33 -5.81 16.32
CA ARG A 72 -3.13 -5.09 15.89
C ARG A 72 -2.05 -5.17 16.96
N LEU A 73 -1.02 -5.97 16.69
CA LEU A 73 0.08 -6.20 17.64
C LEU A 73 0.75 -4.88 18.09
N ALA A 74 0.94 -3.93 17.18
CA ALA A 74 1.55 -2.64 17.49
C ALA A 74 0.71 -1.76 18.42
N LEU A 75 -0.61 -1.97 18.46
CA LEU A 75 -1.53 -1.28 19.36
C LEU A 75 -1.81 -2.08 20.64
N GLY A 76 -1.58 -3.39 20.63
CA GLY A 76 -1.95 -4.30 21.70
C GLY A 76 -3.47 -4.44 21.89
N ASP A 77 -4.27 -4.15 20.85
CA ASP A 77 -5.73 -4.10 20.96
C ASP A 77 -6.41 -4.56 19.66
N TRP A 78 -7.73 -4.80 19.78
CA TRP A 78 -8.62 -5.15 18.68
C TRP A 78 -9.16 -3.89 18.00
N VAL A 79 -9.05 -3.83 16.68
CA VAL A 79 -9.53 -2.71 15.87
C VAL A 79 -10.48 -3.20 14.78
N TYR A 80 -11.29 -2.29 14.26
CA TYR A 80 -12.14 -2.54 13.10
C TYR A 80 -11.55 -1.85 11.88
N ASN A 81 -11.35 -2.63 10.82
CA ASN A 81 -10.83 -2.14 9.52
C ASN A 81 -11.72 -2.63 8.38
N PHE A 82 -11.65 -1.94 7.26
CA PHE A 82 -12.18 -2.47 6.02
C PHE A 82 -11.40 -3.71 5.59
N PRO A 83 -12.03 -4.70 4.94
CA PRO A 83 -11.31 -5.78 4.28
C PRO A 83 -10.25 -5.19 3.32
N ALA A 84 -9.05 -5.72 3.37
CA ALA A 84 -7.93 -5.20 2.60
C ALA A 84 -6.88 -6.28 2.41
N GLY A 85 -6.17 -6.26 1.29
CA GLY A 85 -5.11 -7.20 1.05
C GLY A 85 -4.09 -6.74 0.03
N LEU A 86 -3.06 -7.53 -0.13
CA LEU A 86 -2.01 -7.30 -1.11
C LEU A 86 -2.46 -7.78 -2.49
N ILE A 87 -2.00 -7.09 -3.51
CA ILE A 87 -2.16 -7.52 -4.90
C ILE A 87 -0.95 -8.38 -5.23
N ASP A 88 -1.19 -9.64 -5.59
CA ASP A 88 -0.13 -10.55 -5.97
C ASP A 88 0.45 -10.19 -7.34
N GLU A 89 1.68 -10.62 -7.59
CA GLU A 89 2.36 -10.36 -8.86
C GLU A 89 1.56 -10.91 -10.04
N GLY A 90 1.21 -10.04 -10.98
CA GLY A 90 0.40 -10.39 -12.16
C GLY A 90 -1.10 -10.51 -11.91
N GLU A 91 -1.57 -10.25 -10.70
CA GLU A 91 -2.99 -10.24 -10.36
C GLU A 91 -3.62 -8.87 -10.67
N GLU A 92 -4.81 -8.88 -11.25
CA GLU A 92 -5.58 -7.65 -11.44
C GLU A 92 -6.25 -7.23 -10.12
N PRO A 93 -6.40 -5.92 -9.84
CA PRO A 93 -6.98 -5.44 -8.56
C PRO A 93 -8.36 -6.04 -8.22
N ILE A 94 -9.22 -6.28 -9.21
CA ILE A 94 -10.56 -6.88 -8.98
C ILE A 94 -10.44 -8.36 -8.60
N GLU A 95 -9.48 -9.08 -9.16
CA GLU A 95 -9.22 -10.49 -8.83
C GLU A 95 -8.68 -10.61 -7.41
N SER A 96 -7.74 -9.72 -7.05
CA SER A 96 -7.24 -9.61 -5.68
C SER A 96 -8.36 -9.29 -4.69
N ALA A 97 -9.22 -8.32 -5.01
CA ALA A 97 -10.38 -8.00 -4.17
C ALA A 97 -11.30 -9.21 -3.96
N ARG A 98 -11.54 -10.00 -5.00
CA ARG A 98 -12.36 -11.22 -4.94
C ARG A 98 -11.73 -12.27 -4.03
N ARG A 99 -10.44 -12.50 -4.18
CA ARG A 99 -9.67 -13.45 -3.38
C ARG A 99 -9.64 -13.04 -1.91
N GLU A 100 -9.20 -11.82 -1.63
CA GLU A 100 -9.07 -11.30 -0.26
C GLU A 100 -10.43 -11.27 0.47
N LEU A 101 -11.50 -10.82 -0.18
CA LEU A 101 -12.82 -10.82 0.43
C LEU A 101 -13.26 -12.25 0.82
N LYS A 102 -12.99 -13.21 -0.06
CA LYS A 102 -13.31 -14.62 0.21
C LYS A 102 -12.49 -15.19 1.35
N GLU A 103 -11.20 -14.91 1.39
CA GLU A 103 -10.29 -15.41 2.42
C GLU A 103 -10.60 -14.82 3.79
N GLU A 104 -10.82 -13.52 3.86
CA GLU A 104 -11.03 -12.80 5.12
C GLU A 104 -12.45 -12.96 5.69
N THR A 105 -13.45 -13.06 4.85
CA THR A 105 -14.87 -12.99 5.28
C THR A 105 -15.70 -14.20 4.88
N GLY A 106 -15.26 -15.02 3.95
CA GLY A 106 -16.02 -16.08 3.33
C GLY A 106 -17.07 -15.60 2.31
N LEU A 107 -17.22 -14.30 2.10
CA LEU A 107 -18.17 -13.72 1.17
C LEU A 107 -17.66 -13.74 -0.27
N ASP A 108 -18.58 -13.70 -1.23
CA ASP A 108 -18.24 -13.61 -2.65
C ASP A 108 -18.47 -12.18 -3.16
N LEU A 109 -17.50 -11.67 -3.93
CA LEU A 109 -17.62 -10.39 -4.63
C LEU A 109 -18.59 -10.56 -5.81
N LEU A 110 -19.74 -9.89 -5.76
CA LEU A 110 -20.76 -9.96 -6.82
C LEU A 110 -20.54 -8.89 -7.89
N THR A 111 -20.42 -7.63 -7.47
CA THR A 111 -20.27 -6.48 -8.36
C THR A 111 -19.28 -5.48 -7.78
N VAL A 112 -18.61 -4.75 -8.65
CA VAL A 112 -17.81 -3.58 -8.29
C VAL A 112 -18.52 -2.35 -8.85
N ASN A 113 -18.95 -1.47 -7.96
CA ASN A 113 -19.71 -0.27 -8.35
C ASN A 113 -18.78 0.86 -8.76
N ASP A 114 -17.64 0.99 -8.08
CA ASP A 114 -16.67 2.06 -8.33
C ASP A 114 -15.26 1.64 -7.87
N ILE A 115 -14.25 2.23 -8.48
CA ILE A 115 -12.84 2.10 -8.10
C ILE A 115 -12.27 3.50 -7.96
N LEU A 116 -11.89 3.84 -6.73
CA LEU A 116 -11.26 5.14 -6.46
C LEU A 116 -9.81 5.17 -6.99
N PRO A 117 -9.30 6.36 -7.32
CA PRO A 117 -7.92 6.51 -7.75
C PRO A 117 -6.94 6.10 -6.64
N LEU A 118 -5.71 5.81 -7.04
CA LEU A 118 -4.63 5.45 -6.13
C LEU A 118 -4.46 6.49 -5.02
N SER A 119 -4.25 5.98 -3.81
CA SER A 119 -3.80 6.77 -2.67
C SER A 119 -2.50 6.19 -2.12
N TYR A 120 -1.75 7.01 -1.42
CA TYR A 120 -0.49 6.61 -0.80
C TYR A 120 -0.65 6.47 0.71
N SER A 121 0.09 5.52 1.30
CA SER A 121 0.20 5.48 2.75
C SER A 121 1.01 6.69 3.26
N ALA A 122 0.83 7.05 4.54
CA ALA A 122 1.52 8.20 5.12
C ALA A 122 3.05 8.03 5.22
N ILE A 123 3.58 6.84 5.02
CA ILE A 123 4.99 6.49 5.20
C ILE A 123 5.66 5.91 3.96
N GLY A 124 4.97 5.86 2.84
CA GLY A 124 5.53 5.31 1.59
C GLY A 124 4.78 5.72 0.35
#